data_3a2f7d875338a2d896b053e5cc204c14
#
_entry.id   3a2f7d875338a2d896b053e5cc204c14
#
_cell.length_a   1.000
_cell.length_b   1.000
_cell.length_c   1.000
_cell.angle_alpha   90.00
_cell.angle_beta   90.00
_cell.angle_gamma   90.00
#
_symmetry.space_group_name_H-M   'P 1'
#
loop_
_entity.id
_entity.type
_entity.pdbx_description
1 polymer ?
#
loop_
_entity_poly.entity_id
_entity_poly.type
_entity_poly.pdbx_seq_one_letter_code
_entity_poly.pdbx_strand_id
1 'polypeptide(L)'
;EHYFKVEEADRQVLGDPAGEIISRGGEVLFAVSRGREQVIGTCALIRLENETAELAKMAVSEEAKGKQVGLLLGESVIELARARGFRTLVLESNRKLTPAISLYKKLGFIEKPIPHPSEYSRVNIYMELSL
;
A
#
# COMPACT_ATOMS: atom_id res chain seq x y z
N GLU A 1 16.60 9.33 -11.41
CA GLU A 1 16.84 8.77 -11.39
C GLU A 1 16.77 7.48 -10.91
N HIS A 2 17.02 7.17 -9.92
CA HIS A 2 16.87 5.92 -9.47
C HIS A 2 15.50 5.59 -9.21
N TYR A 3 14.61 6.44 -9.48
CA TYR A 3 13.23 6.10 -9.34
C TYR A 3 12.79 5.72 -10.71
N PHE A 4 11.96 4.72 -10.80
CA PHE A 4 11.54 4.22 -12.04
C PHE A 4 10.38 4.95 -12.60
N LYS A 5 10.14 4.79 -13.87
CA LYS A 5 9.09 5.42 -14.50
C LYS A 5 7.83 5.08 -13.86
N VAL A 6 7.04 6.06 -13.61
CA VAL A 6 5.76 5.90 -12.98
C VAL A 6 4.74 5.36 -13.93
N GLU A 7 3.90 4.47 -13.42
CA GLU A 7 2.83 3.95 -14.19
C GLU A 7 1.93 5.11 -14.45
N GLU A 8 1.25 5.07 -15.57
CA GLU A 8 0.40 6.07 -15.95
C GLU A 8 -0.49 6.60 -14.95
N ALA A 9 -1.03 5.87 -14.13
CA ALA A 9 -1.94 6.35 -13.19
C ALA A 9 -1.32 6.97 -11.98
N ASP A 10 -0.12 6.70 -11.74
CA ASP A 10 0.49 7.09 -10.53
C ASP A 10 0.86 8.49 -10.39
N ARG A 11 1.31 9.07 -11.44
CA ARG A 11 1.89 10.34 -11.33
C ARG A 11 1.00 11.37 -10.83
N GLN A 12 -0.22 11.26 -11.09
CA GLN A 12 -1.10 12.30 -10.67
C GLN A 12 -1.81 12.00 -9.40
N VAL A 13 -1.65 10.85 -8.88
CA VAL A 13 -2.35 10.46 -7.70
C VAL A 13 -2.15 11.42 -6.57
N LEU A 14 -0.95 11.85 -6.41
CA LEU A 14 -0.72 12.76 -5.35
C LEU A 14 -1.17 14.13 -5.69
N GLY A 15 -0.96 14.53 -6.92
CA GLY A 15 -1.38 15.82 -7.36
C GLY A 15 -1.09 16.90 -6.38
N ASP A 16 -0.37 16.59 -5.35
CA ASP A 16 -0.20 17.54 -4.31
C ASP A 16 1.27 17.70 -4.04
N PRO A 17 1.61 18.59 -3.18
CA PRO A 17 3.00 18.89 -2.91
C PRO A 17 3.78 17.77 -2.29
N ALA A 18 3.11 16.73 -1.86
CA ALA A 18 3.82 15.66 -1.21
C ALA A 18 4.69 14.87 -2.18
N GLY A 19 4.33 14.83 -3.46
CA GLY A 19 5.18 14.14 -4.39
C GLY A 19 4.43 13.26 -5.35
N GLU A 20 5.07 12.19 -5.76
CA GLU A 20 4.51 11.27 -6.72
C GLU A 20 4.71 9.84 -6.29
N ILE A 21 3.90 8.97 -6.85
CA ILE A 21 4.01 7.54 -6.61
C ILE A 21 4.66 6.93 -7.84
N ILE A 22 5.66 6.12 -7.63
CA ILE A 22 6.31 5.42 -8.73
C ILE A 22 6.33 3.94 -8.45
N SER A 23 6.36 3.15 -9.51
CA SER A 23 6.28 1.72 -9.42
C SER A 23 7.57 1.09 -9.94
N ARG A 24 8.17 0.24 -9.14
CA ARG A 24 9.40 -0.41 -9.52
C ARG A 24 9.11 -1.87 -9.76
N GLY A 25 9.16 -2.27 -11.04
CA GLY A 25 8.90 -3.65 -11.38
C GLY A 25 7.48 -4.07 -11.14
N GLY A 26 6.63 -3.12 -10.78
CA GLY A 26 5.23 -3.42 -10.59
C GLY A 26 4.86 -3.99 -9.25
N GLU A 27 5.83 -4.19 -8.39
CA GLU A 27 5.54 -4.80 -7.11
C GLU A 27 5.86 -3.96 -5.91
N VAL A 28 6.65 -2.93 -6.07
CA VAL A 28 6.95 -2.02 -4.98
C VAL A 28 6.66 -0.62 -5.47
N LEU A 29 5.92 0.13 -4.70
CA LEU A 29 5.61 1.51 -5.01
C LEU A 29 6.30 2.42 -4.01
N PHE A 30 6.79 3.54 -4.49
CA PHE A 30 7.45 4.52 -3.66
C PHE A 30 6.71 5.84 -3.81
N ALA A 31 6.53 6.54 -2.72
CA ALA A 31 6.06 7.91 -2.74
C ALA A 31 7.32 8.76 -2.62
N VAL A 32 7.52 9.66 -3.55
CA VAL A 32 8.73 10.46 -3.62
C VAL A 32 8.37 11.93 -3.49
N SER A 33 9.10 12.65 -2.65
CA SER A 33 8.79 14.05 -2.44
C SER A 33 9.12 14.82 -3.71
N ARG A 34 8.23 15.71 -4.07
CA ARG A 34 8.37 16.49 -5.27
C ARG A 34 9.52 17.46 -5.11
N GLY A 35 10.42 17.46 -6.07
CA GLY A 35 11.53 18.39 -6.05
C GLY A 35 12.76 17.94 -5.30
N ARG A 36 12.63 16.95 -4.42
CA ARG A 36 13.77 16.46 -3.67
C ARG A 36 14.15 15.06 -4.04
N GLU A 37 13.28 14.37 -4.73
CA GLU A 37 13.50 12.99 -5.12
C GLU A 37 13.82 12.12 -3.91
N GLN A 38 13.20 12.41 -2.79
CA GLN A 38 13.41 11.67 -1.58
C GLN A 38 12.25 10.74 -1.33
N VAL A 39 12.53 9.49 -1.02
CA VAL A 39 11.48 8.52 -0.75
C VAL A 39 10.85 8.85 0.60
N ILE A 40 9.55 9.08 0.60
CA ILE A 40 8.81 9.40 1.81
C ILE A 40 7.80 8.34 2.19
N GLY A 41 7.66 7.32 1.37
CA GLY A 41 6.79 6.22 1.70
C GLY A 41 7.00 5.07 0.75
N THR A 42 6.58 3.88 1.16
CA THR A 42 6.73 2.69 0.34
C THR A 42 5.61 1.71 0.65
N CYS A 43 5.28 0.87 -0.31
CA CYS A 43 4.30 -0.17 -0.13
C CYS A 43 4.54 -1.24 -1.18
N ALA A 44 4.33 -2.49 -0.83
CA ALA A 44 4.56 -3.59 -1.75
C ALA A 44 3.27 -4.30 -2.10
N LEU A 45 3.21 -4.83 -3.31
CA LEU A 45 2.14 -5.67 -3.77
C LEU A 45 2.76 -7.04 -4.03
N ILE A 46 2.33 -8.04 -3.29
CA ILE A 46 2.90 -9.38 -3.36
C ILE A 46 1.87 -10.33 -3.94
N ARG A 47 2.26 -11.05 -4.98
CA ARG A 47 1.35 -12.00 -5.60
C ARG A 47 1.21 -13.23 -4.71
N LEU A 48 -0.02 -13.65 -4.47
CA LEU A 48 -0.31 -14.89 -3.80
C LEU A 48 -1.05 -15.77 -4.78
N GLU A 49 -1.69 -16.81 -4.29
CA GLU A 49 -2.40 -17.73 -5.16
C GLU A 49 -3.82 -17.28 -5.41
N ASN A 50 -4.46 -17.89 -6.39
CA ASN A 50 -5.89 -17.69 -6.65
C ASN A 50 -6.29 -16.23 -6.89
N GLU A 51 -5.52 -15.56 -7.71
CA GLU A 51 -5.83 -14.19 -8.10
C GLU A 51 -5.88 -13.25 -6.90
N THR A 52 -5.12 -13.59 -5.89
CA THR A 52 -5.04 -12.79 -4.67
C THR A 52 -3.66 -12.16 -4.58
N ALA A 53 -3.61 -10.96 -4.08
CA ALA A 53 -2.35 -10.29 -3.81
C ALA A 53 -2.37 -9.75 -2.39
N GLU A 54 -1.21 -9.44 -1.88
CA GLU A 54 -1.08 -8.92 -0.53
C GLU A 54 -0.49 -7.52 -0.56
N LEU A 55 -1.10 -6.62 0.20
CA LEU A 55 -0.54 -5.30 0.43
C LEU A 55 0.37 -5.46 1.64
N ALA A 56 1.64 -5.14 1.47
CA ALA A 56 2.61 -5.40 2.52
C ALA A 56 3.61 -4.25 2.62
N LYS A 57 4.30 -4.23 3.73
CA LYS A 57 5.42 -3.31 3.94
C LYS A 57 5.08 -1.84 3.72
N MET A 58 3.90 -1.45 4.13
CA MET A 58 3.50 -0.05 4.07
C MET A 58 4.29 0.72 5.12
N ALA A 59 4.98 1.75 4.69
CA ALA A 59 5.75 2.57 5.60
C ALA A 59 5.75 4.00 5.09
N VAL A 60 5.65 4.95 5.99
CA VAL A 60 5.66 6.37 5.65
C VAL A 60 6.64 7.05 6.58
N SER A 61 7.48 7.92 6.05
CA SER A 61 8.48 8.59 6.88
C SER A 61 7.79 9.52 7.88
N GLU A 62 8.48 9.80 8.96
CA GLU A 62 7.92 10.66 9.99
C GLU A 62 7.56 12.03 9.44
N GLU A 63 8.38 12.56 8.56
CA GLU A 63 8.13 13.86 7.97
C GLU A 63 6.88 13.90 7.13
N ALA A 64 6.51 12.78 6.56
CA ALA A 64 5.38 12.72 5.68
C ALA A 64 4.09 12.32 6.36
N LYS A 65 4.15 11.95 7.63
CA LYS A 65 2.95 11.55 8.35
C LYS A 65 2.00 12.73 8.43
N GLY A 66 0.72 12.42 8.33
CA GLY A 66 -0.29 13.46 8.37
C GLY A 66 -0.56 14.12 7.04
N LYS A 67 0.19 13.73 6.00
CA LYS A 67 0.00 14.30 4.67
C LYS A 67 -0.69 13.35 3.73
N GLN A 68 -1.32 12.33 4.29
CA GLN A 68 -2.10 11.35 3.53
C GLN A 68 -1.28 10.53 2.52
N VAL A 69 0.01 10.42 2.75
CA VAL A 69 0.86 9.65 1.86
C VAL A 69 0.48 8.18 1.90
N GLY A 70 0.17 7.66 3.09
CA GLY A 70 -0.24 6.28 3.22
C GLY A 70 -1.54 5.99 2.48
N LEU A 71 -2.48 6.92 2.52
CA LEU A 71 -3.75 6.74 1.84
C LEU A 71 -3.50 6.68 0.33
N LEU A 72 -2.68 7.59 -0.18
CA LEU A 72 -2.41 7.63 -1.60
C LEU A 72 -1.63 6.41 -2.07
N LEU A 73 -0.68 5.94 -1.26
CA LEU A 73 0.04 4.72 -1.58
C LEU A 73 -0.93 3.55 -1.62
N GLY A 74 -1.82 3.45 -0.64
CA GLY A 74 -2.80 2.38 -0.60
C GLY A 74 -3.72 2.40 -1.80
N GLU A 75 -4.17 3.58 -2.19
CA GLU A 75 -5.02 3.70 -3.37
C GLU A 75 -4.27 3.28 -4.63
N SER A 76 -2.99 3.62 -4.71
CA SER A 76 -2.20 3.25 -5.87
C SER A 76 -1.96 1.76 -5.95
N VAL A 77 -1.74 1.11 -4.80
CA VAL A 77 -1.57 -0.33 -4.77
C VAL A 77 -2.87 -1.01 -5.20
N ILE A 78 -4.01 -0.48 -4.77
CA ILE A 78 -5.30 -1.05 -5.14
C ILE A 78 -5.50 -0.94 -6.65
N GLU A 79 -5.18 0.21 -7.23
CA GLU A 79 -5.29 0.39 -8.66
C GLU A 79 -4.36 -0.55 -9.42
N LEU A 80 -3.16 -0.69 -8.93
CA LEU A 80 -2.19 -1.57 -9.56
C LEU A 80 -2.67 -3.01 -9.51
N ALA A 81 -3.21 -3.43 -8.37
CA ALA A 81 -3.72 -4.79 -8.22
C ALA A 81 -4.85 -5.04 -9.20
N ARG A 82 -5.75 -4.09 -9.37
CA ARG A 82 -6.83 -4.23 -10.33
C ARG A 82 -6.28 -4.35 -11.74
N ALA A 83 -5.32 -3.50 -12.08
CA ALA A 83 -4.76 -3.49 -13.41
C ALA A 83 -4.06 -4.79 -13.74
N ARG A 84 -3.56 -5.46 -12.72
CA ARG A 84 -2.86 -6.72 -12.94
C ARG A 84 -3.79 -7.93 -12.89
N GLY A 85 -5.08 -7.69 -12.71
CA GLY A 85 -6.06 -8.77 -12.78
C GLY A 85 -6.32 -9.49 -11.47
N PHE A 86 -5.81 -8.98 -10.37
CA PHE A 86 -6.11 -9.59 -9.09
C PHE A 86 -7.55 -9.28 -8.71
N ARG A 87 -8.16 -10.20 -8.01
CA ARG A 87 -9.53 -10.05 -7.58
C ARG A 87 -9.67 -9.73 -6.12
N THR A 88 -8.67 -10.07 -5.33
CA THR A 88 -8.71 -9.88 -3.90
C THR A 88 -7.37 -9.35 -3.41
N LEU A 89 -7.41 -8.39 -2.52
CA LEU A 89 -6.21 -7.86 -1.90
C LEU A 89 -6.34 -8.11 -0.41
N VAL A 90 -5.31 -8.66 0.19
CA VAL A 90 -5.34 -8.98 1.62
C VAL A 90 -4.18 -8.30 2.33
N LEU A 91 -4.27 -8.21 3.63
CA LEU A 91 -3.15 -7.73 4.43
C LEU A 91 -3.21 -8.32 5.83
N GLU A 92 -2.06 -8.33 6.47
CA GLU A 92 -1.94 -8.76 7.85
C GLU A 92 -1.36 -7.60 8.62
N SER A 93 -1.81 -7.40 9.84
CA SER A 93 -1.35 -6.27 10.63
C SER A 93 -1.49 -6.56 12.11
N ASN A 94 -1.38 -5.54 12.93
CA ASN A 94 -1.47 -5.64 14.37
C ASN A 94 -2.42 -4.57 14.86
N ARG A 95 -3.32 -4.97 15.75
CA ARG A 95 -4.34 -4.05 16.28
C ARG A 95 -3.75 -2.85 17.01
N LYS A 96 -2.53 -2.96 17.46
CA LYS A 96 -1.88 -1.84 18.13
C LYS A 96 -1.54 -0.71 17.17
N LEU A 97 -1.48 -1.02 15.87
CA LEU A 97 -1.15 -0.02 14.87
C LEU A 97 -2.42 0.71 14.45
N THR A 98 -2.99 1.43 15.38
CA THR A 98 -4.27 2.10 15.18
C THR A 98 -4.34 2.99 13.95
N PRO A 99 -3.34 3.82 13.68
CA PRO A 99 -3.41 4.65 12.46
C PRO A 99 -3.43 3.80 11.19
N ALA A 100 -2.70 2.70 11.18
CA ALA A 100 -2.66 1.84 10.01
C ALA A 100 -4.01 1.15 9.80
N ILE A 101 -4.60 0.65 10.89
CA ILE A 101 -5.89 -0.02 10.80
C ILE A 101 -6.96 0.96 10.30
N SER A 102 -6.92 2.20 10.79
CA SER A 102 -7.86 3.21 10.34
C SER A 102 -7.69 3.48 8.86
N LEU A 103 -6.46 3.53 8.40
CA LEU A 103 -6.15 3.75 7.01
C LEU A 103 -6.72 2.62 6.15
N TYR A 104 -6.52 1.38 6.58
CA TYR A 104 -7.00 0.24 5.80
C TYR A 104 -8.51 0.22 5.73
N LYS A 105 -9.18 0.58 6.82
CA LYS A 105 -10.63 0.64 6.79
C LYS A 105 -11.10 1.75 5.86
N LYS A 106 -10.40 2.86 5.84
CA LYS A 106 -10.75 3.97 4.97
C LYS A 106 -10.58 3.56 3.50
N LEU A 107 -9.64 2.70 3.22
CA LEU A 107 -9.42 2.19 1.87
C LEU A 107 -10.47 1.16 1.46
N GLY A 108 -11.26 0.67 2.40
CA GLY A 108 -12.31 -0.28 2.10
C GLY A 108 -12.05 -1.70 2.56
N PHE A 109 -10.92 -1.92 3.21
CA PHE A 109 -10.63 -3.27 3.73
C PHE A 109 -11.55 -3.59 4.89
N ILE A 110 -11.94 -4.87 4.97
CA ILE A 110 -12.76 -5.33 6.07
C ILE A 110 -12.02 -6.45 6.78
N GLU A 111 -12.24 -6.54 8.06
CA GLU A 111 -11.57 -7.55 8.86
C GLU A 111 -12.19 -8.91 8.59
N LYS A 112 -11.35 -9.92 8.48
CA LYS A 112 -11.76 -11.30 8.28
C LYS A 112 -11.01 -12.17 9.25
N PRO A 113 -11.51 -13.39 9.51
CA PRO A 113 -10.78 -14.31 10.39
C PRO A 113 -9.44 -14.63 9.78
N ILE A 114 -8.45 -14.81 10.63
CA ILE A 114 -7.12 -15.19 10.17
C ILE A 114 -7.22 -16.59 9.59
N PRO A 115 -6.85 -16.78 8.31
CA PRO A 115 -7.07 -18.06 7.63
C PRO A 115 -6.22 -19.20 8.17
N HIS A 116 -5.12 -18.87 8.82
CA HIS A 116 -4.29 -19.91 9.42
C HIS A 116 -3.48 -19.24 10.52
N PRO A 117 -3.00 -20.01 11.48
CA PRO A 117 -2.21 -19.42 12.55
C PRO A 117 -0.99 -18.75 11.99
N SER A 118 -0.72 -17.55 12.45
CA SER A 118 0.45 -16.84 12.04
C SER A 118 1.63 -17.30 12.85
N GLU A 119 2.79 -17.40 12.20
CA GLU A 119 3.99 -17.72 12.89
C GLU A 119 4.52 -16.51 13.62
N TYR A 120 3.97 -15.34 13.33
CA TYR A 120 4.45 -14.11 13.92
C TYR A 120 3.46 -13.63 14.95
N SER A 121 3.91 -13.52 16.18
CA SER A 121 3.05 -13.06 17.27
C SER A 121 2.53 -11.64 17.05
N ARG A 122 3.13 -10.92 16.12
CA ARG A 122 2.72 -9.55 15.85
C ARG A 122 1.51 -9.43 14.94
N VAL A 123 1.13 -10.51 14.28
CA VAL A 123 -0.03 -10.48 13.40
C VAL A 123 -1.24 -10.93 14.17
N ASN A 124 -2.19 -10.03 14.37
CA ASN A 124 -3.43 -10.40 15.03
C ASN A 124 -4.65 -9.80 14.36
N ILE A 125 -4.50 -9.29 13.14
CA ILE A 125 -5.64 -8.85 12.37
C ILE A 125 -5.36 -9.15 10.90
N TYR A 126 -6.38 -9.62 10.21
CA TYR A 126 -6.30 -9.97 8.79
C TYR A 126 -7.44 -9.23 8.11
N MET A 127 -7.17 -8.60 6.99
CA MET A 127 -8.17 -7.81 6.31
C MET A 127 -8.18 -8.10 4.83
N GLU A 128 -9.33 -7.93 4.20
CA GLU A 128 -9.51 -8.18 2.78
C GLU A 128 -10.24 -7.07 2.08
N LEU A 129 -9.93 -6.89 0.83
CA LEU A 129 -10.62 -5.96 -0.03
C LEU A 129 -10.92 -6.68 -1.34
N SER A 130 -12.19 -6.66 -1.75
CA SER A 130 -12.55 -7.20 -3.05
C SER A 130 -12.26 -6.16 -4.10
N LEU A 131 -11.57 -6.55 -5.13
CA LEU A 131 -11.20 -5.64 -6.22
C LEU A 131 -12.21 -5.74 -7.40
#